data_ecfbf19bb3864c5ab929ab147256991a
#
_entry.id   ecfbf19bb3864c5ab929ab147256991a
#
_cell.length_a   1.000
_cell.length_b   1.000
_cell.length_c   1.000
_cell.angle_alpha   90.00
_cell.angle_beta   90.00
_cell.angle_gamma   90.00
#
_symmetry.space_group_name_H-M   'P 1'
#
loop_
_entity.id
_entity.type
_entity.pdbx_description
1 polymer ?
#
loop_
_entity_poly.entity_id
_entity_poly.type
_entity_poly.pdbx_seq_one_letter_code
_entity_poly.pdbx_strand_id
1 'polypeptide(L)'
;MKFNGTQNYISTEDLNVAVNAAISLEKPLLIKGEPGTGKTELARQVSDSLGLGIIEWNIKSTTKAQQGLYEYDAVSRLRDSQLGDKKIENIGNYIKKGKIWNAFESKERSVLLIDEIDKADIEFPNDLLQELDKMEFFVYETNEIVKAKKRPIVIITSNNEKELPEAFLRRCFFHYIQFPEIDTLKKIVQVHFPEIKKSLLEAALNRFFEVREIPGLKKKPSTSEALDWIKLLLLEDINPIDLKILLSIKYSKLSKKILLLSISSIIVFLSDLINFEILSNIISLPSIR
;
A
#
# COMPACT_ATOMS: atom_id res chain seq x y z
N MET A 1 16.60 12.64 14.55
CA MET A 1 15.83 11.48 15.04
C MET A 1 16.02 10.33 14.05
N LYS A 2 16.02 9.09 14.52
CA LYS A 2 16.15 7.89 13.68
C LYS A 2 14.87 7.06 13.77
N PHE A 3 14.43 6.50 12.66
CA PHE A 3 13.34 5.53 12.63
C PHE A 3 13.84 4.15 13.06
N ASN A 4 13.16 3.51 14.01
CA ASN A 4 13.46 2.17 14.52
C ASN A 4 12.18 1.32 14.67
N GLY A 5 11.19 1.55 13.79
CA GLY A 5 9.85 1.01 13.96
C GLY A 5 9.02 1.78 14.98
N THR A 6 7.82 1.31 15.22
CA THR A 6 6.88 1.87 16.21
C THR A 6 6.19 0.74 16.96
N GLN A 7 5.38 1.06 17.96
CA GLN A 7 4.56 0.06 18.65
C GLN A 7 3.55 -0.63 17.72
N ASN A 8 3.13 0.08 16.65
CA ASN A 8 2.12 -0.39 15.71
C ASN A 8 2.71 -0.97 14.41
N TYR A 9 4.04 -0.90 14.23
CA TYR A 9 4.71 -1.35 13.00
C TYR A 9 6.00 -2.10 13.31
N ILE A 10 5.99 -3.39 13.05
CA ILE A 10 7.17 -4.26 13.20
C ILE A 10 8.06 -4.08 11.99
N SER A 11 9.18 -3.39 12.17
CA SER A 11 10.18 -3.18 11.11
C SER A 11 11.38 -4.11 11.31
N THR A 12 11.99 -4.51 10.21
CA THR A 12 13.26 -5.25 10.21
C THR A 12 14.44 -4.28 10.31
N GLU A 13 15.61 -4.77 10.74
CA GLU A 13 16.79 -3.93 10.91
C GLU A 13 17.26 -3.32 9.57
N ASP A 14 17.26 -4.12 8.50
CA ASP A 14 17.59 -3.69 7.14
C ASP A 14 16.64 -2.60 6.61
N LEU A 15 15.33 -2.72 6.88
CA LEU A 15 14.36 -1.68 6.56
C LEU A 15 14.65 -0.38 7.33
N ASN A 16 14.97 -0.48 8.63
CA ASN A 16 15.34 0.68 9.44
C ASN A 16 16.59 1.38 8.88
N VAL A 17 17.60 0.60 8.48
CA VAL A 17 18.82 1.13 7.84
C VAL A 17 18.46 1.84 6.54
N ALA A 18 17.64 1.25 5.67
CA ALA A 18 17.24 1.84 4.40
C ALA A 18 16.48 3.16 4.59
N VAL A 19 15.50 3.19 5.51
CA VAL A 19 14.73 4.41 5.86
C VAL A 19 15.68 5.51 6.35
N ASN A 20 16.54 5.21 7.32
CA ASN A 20 17.43 6.19 7.93
C ASN A 20 18.50 6.69 6.95
N ALA A 21 19.00 5.83 6.06
CA ALA A 21 19.92 6.20 5.00
C ALA A 21 19.27 7.17 4.00
N ALA A 22 18.05 6.86 3.53
CA ALA A 22 17.31 7.73 2.63
C ALA A 22 17.05 9.12 3.24
N ILE A 23 16.66 9.16 4.52
CA ILE A 23 16.43 10.41 5.26
C ILE A 23 17.72 11.22 5.39
N SER A 24 18.84 10.56 5.73
CA SER A 24 20.13 11.22 5.97
C SER A 24 20.78 11.72 4.70
N LEU A 25 20.61 11.01 3.59
CA LEU A 25 21.14 11.37 2.27
C LEU A 25 20.16 12.19 1.43
N GLU A 26 19.00 12.50 2.00
CA GLU A 26 17.95 13.28 1.35
C GLU A 26 17.55 12.76 -0.03
N LYS A 27 17.52 11.44 -0.17
CA LYS A 27 17.10 10.74 -1.40
C LYS A 27 15.72 10.13 -1.24
N PRO A 28 14.93 10.03 -2.34
CA PRO A 28 13.67 9.28 -2.32
C PRO A 28 13.92 7.82 -1.92
N LEU A 29 13.06 7.26 -1.09
CA LEU A 29 13.06 5.86 -0.69
C LEU A 29 12.01 5.11 -1.51
N LEU A 30 12.45 4.22 -2.39
CA LEU A 30 11.57 3.33 -3.14
C LEU A 30 11.43 2.01 -2.39
N ILE A 31 10.21 1.73 -1.95
CA ILE A 31 9.84 0.48 -1.28
C ILE A 31 9.07 -0.41 -2.26
N LYS A 32 9.64 -1.54 -2.60
CA LYS A 32 8.95 -2.60 -3.36
C LYS A 32 8.57 -3.76 -2.45
N GLY A 33 7.60 -4.56 -2.87
CA GLY A 33 7.17 -5.76 -2.16
C GLY A 33 5.80 -6.23 -2.61
N GLU A 34 5.42 -7.44 -2.19
CA GLU A 34 4.08 -7.98 -2.47
C GLU A 34 2.97 -7.05 -1.95
N PRO A 35 1.77 -7.06 -2.56
CA PRO A 35 0.62 -6.34 -2.02
C PRO A 35 0.35 -6.74 -0.56
N GLY A 36 -0.05 -5.75 0.27
CA GLY A 36 -0.40 -5.98 1.67
C GLY A 36 0.77 -6.29 2.61
N THR A 37 2.02 -5.97 2.24
CA THR A 37 3.20 -6.12 3.11
C THR A 37 3.48 -4.88 3.99
N GLY A 38 2.56 -3.92 4.05
CA GLY A 38 2.68 -2.74 4.92
C GLY A 38 3.50 -1.59 4.35
N LYS A 39 3.72 -1.52 3.02
CA LYS A 39 4.49 -0.43 2.36
C LYS A 39 3.91 0.96 2.61
N THR A 40 2.61 1.13 2.39
CA THR A 40 1.90 2.39 2.62
C THR A 40 1.92 2.76 4.11
N GLU A 41 1.74 1.76 4.98
CA GLU A 41 1.76 1.94 6.43
C GLU A 41 3.13 2.39 6.92
N LEU A 42 4.23 1.91 6.33
CA LEU A 42 5.58 2.37 6.64
C LEU A 42 5.70 3.89 6.57
N ALA A 43 5.17 4.53 5.53
CA ALA A 43 5.27 5.98 5.37
C ALA A 43 4.53 6.74 6.49
N ARG A 44 3.38 6.24 6.92
CA ARG A 44 2.62 6.79 8.04
C ARG A 44 3.41 6.64 9.34
N GLN A 45 3.96 5.46 9.59
CA GLN A 45 4.74 5.18 10.80
C GLN A 45 6.07 5.96 10.85
N VAL A 46 6.69 6.22 9.71
CA VAL A 46 7.84 7.14 9.62
C VAL A 46 7.42 8.56 9.98
N SER A 47 6.29 9.04 9.44
CA SER A 47 5.72 10.34 9.75
C SER A 47 5.45 10.49 11.26
N ASP A 48 4.73 9.54 11.85
CA ASP A 48 4.36 9.55 13.26
C ASP A 48 5.58 9.49 14.17
N SER A 49 6.54 8.59 13.88
CA SER A 49 7.74 8.41 14.69
C SER A 49 8.66 9.63 14.70
N LEU A 50 8.64 10.43 13.64
CA LEU A 50 9.42 11.65 13.50
C LEU A 50 8.64 12.91 13.91
N GLY A 51 7.35 12.79 14.22
CA GLY A 51 6.47 13.92 14.54
C GLY A 51 6.25 14.85 13.34
N LEU A 52 6.22 14.32 12.12
CA LEU A 52 6.07 15.07 10.88
C LEU A 52 4.64 14.92 10.32
N GLY A 53 4.20 15.89 9.52
CA GLY A 53 2.98 15.75 8.73
C GLY A 53 3.20 14.83 7.53
N ILE A 54 2.16 14.09 7.11
CA ILE A 54 2.18 13.27 5.90
C ILE A 54 1.29 13.87 4.80
N ILE A 55 1.78 13.81 3.57
CA ILE A 55 1.04 14.19 2.36
C ILE A 55 1.02 12.95 1.47
N GLU A 56 -0.17 12.38 1.26
CA GLU A 56 -0.35 11.15 0.48
C GLU A 56 -0.84 11.45 -0.93
N TRP A 57 -0.18 10.85 -1.91
CA TRP A 57 -0.56 10.88 -3.31
C TRP A 57 -0.70 9.46 -3.84
N ASN A 58 -1.94 8.99 -3.91
CA ASN A 58 -2.28 7.67 -4.43
C ASN A 58 -2.33 7.71 -5.97
N ILE A 59 -1.48 6.94 -6.61
CA ILE A 59 -1.36 6.91 -8.07
C ILE A 59 -2.41 5.95 -8.64
N LYS A 60 -3.03 6.39 -9.74
CA LYS A 60 -3.99 5.60 -10.54
C LYS A 60 -3.45 5.43 -11.95
N SER A 61 -4.00 4.50 -12.71
CA SER A 61 -3.63 4.29 -14.13
C SER A 61 -3.82 5.53 -15.01
N THR A 62 -4.68 6.45 -14.61
CA THR A 62 -4.95 7.71 -15.32
C THR A 62 -4.18 8.90 -14.75
N THR A 63 -3.40 8.72 -13.69
CA THR A 63 -2.66 9.80 -13.05
C THR A 63 -1.50 10.23 -13.93
N LYS A 64 -1.36 11.55 -14.12
CA LYS A 64 -0.23 12.17 -14.82
C LYS A 64 0.69 12.88 -13.84
N ALA A 65 1.98 12.93 -14.13
CA ALA A 65 2.99 13.57 -13.28
C ALA A 65 2.66 15.05 -12.98
N GLN A 66 2.17 15.76 -13.98
CA GLN A 66 1.74 17.16 -13.85
C GLN A 66 0.72 17.39 -12.73
N GLN A 67 -0.18 16.43 -12.49
CA GLN A 67 -1.20 16.53 -11.43
C GLN A 67 -0.60 16.54 -10.02
N GLY A 68 0.58 15.95 -9.84
CA GLY A 68 1.33 16.05 -8.60
C GLY A 68 1.88 17.45 -8.34
N LEU A 69 2.16 18.18 -9.41
CA LEU A 69 2.66 19.55 -9.37
C LEU A 69 1.48 20.50 -9.25
N TYR A 70 0.72 20.69 -10.31
CA TYR A 70 -0.50 21.50 -10.34
C TYR A 70 -1.36 21.18 -11.56
N GLU A 71 -2.60 21.64 -11.52
CA GLU A 71 -3.52 21.64 -12.66
C GLU A 71 -4.01 23.08 -12.90
N TYR A 72 -3.99 23.51 -14.17
CA TYR A 72 -4.53 24.80 -14.58
C TYR A 72 -5.93 24.65 -15.14
N ASP A 73 -6.92 25.33 -14.51
CA ASP A 73 -8.33 25.30 -14.91
C ASP A 73 -8.63 26.40 -15.96
N ALA A 74 -8.13 26.18 -17.18
CA ALA A 74 -8.34 27.08 -18.31
C ALA A 74 -9.82 27.25 -18.66
N VAL A 75 -10.65 26.20 -18.46
CA VAL A 75 -12.08 26.24 -18.79
C VAL A 75 -12.82 27.19 -17.87
N SER A 76 -12.58 27.10 -16.56
CA SER A 76 -13.18 28.03 -15.59
C SER A 76 -12.73 29.47 -15.85
N ARG A 77 -11.45 29.68 -16.18
CA ARG A 77 -10.94 31.01 -16.52
C ARG A 77 -11.60 31.59 -17.76
N LEU A 78 -11.78 30.78 -18.81
CA LEU A 78 -12.45 31.21 -20.03
C LEU A 78 -13.91 31.61 -19.77
N ARG A 79 -14.64 30.80 -19.01
CA ARG A 79 -16.01 31.07 -18.61
C ARG A 79 -16.11 32.37 -17.81
N ASP A 80 -15.27 32.55 -16.80
CA ASP A 80 -15.29 33.73 -15.94
C ASP A 80 -14.90 35.01 -16.72
N SER A 81 -14.01 34.88 -17.75
CA SER A 81 -13.70 35.95 -18.68
C SER A 81 -14.91 36.38 -19.51
N GLN A 82 -15.72 35.41 -19.98
CA GLN A 82 -16.92 35.72 -20.75
C GLN A 82 -18.02 36.39 -19.89
N LEU A 83 -18.04 36.08 -18.60
CA LEU A 83 -18.98 36.66 -17.61
C LEU A 83 -18.49 38.01 -17.04
N GLY A 84 -17.27 38.46 -17.36
CA GLY A 84 -16.68 39.67 -16.81
C GLY A 84 -16.33 39.59 -15.32
N ASP A 85 -16.10 38.38 -14.79
CA ASP A 85 -15.74 38.19 -13.37
C ASP A 85 -14.32 38.72 -13.12
N LYS A 86 -14.17 39.57 -12.10
CA LYS A 86 -12.86 40.13 -11.68
C LYS A 86 -11.82 39.08 -11.21
N LYS A 87 -12.24 37.86 -10.94
CA LYS A 87 -11.31 36.77 -10.59
C LYS A 87 -10.27 36.49 -11.65
N ILE A 88 -10.55 36.82 -12.93
CA ILE A 88 -9.64 36.67 -14.07
C ILE A 88 -8.33 37.44 -13.91
N GLU A 89 -8.33 38.53 -13.15
CA GLU A 89 -7.15 39.40 -12.95
C GLU A 89 -6.02 38.63 -12.23
N ASN A 90 -6.37 37.64 -11.40
CA ASN A 90 -5.38 36.79 -10.73
C ASN A 90 -5.41 35.36 -11.28
N ILE A 91 -4.43 35.02 -12.11
CA ILE A 91 -4.28 33.68 -12.72
C ILE A 91 -4.15 32.56 -11.68
N GLY A 92 -3.60 32.88 -10.51
CA GLY A 92 -3.46 31.93 -9.41
C GLY A 92 -4.79 31.35 -8.91
N ASN A 93 -5.92 32.05 -9.13
CA ASN A 93 -7.26 31.55 -8.78
C ASN A 93 -7.67 30.30 -9.57
N TYR A 94 -6.99 30.03 -10.70
CA TYR A 94 -7.26 28.91 -11.59
C TYR A 94 -6.18 27.83 -11.53
N ILE A 95 -5.22 27.94 -10.60
CA ILE A 95 -4.18 26.94 -10.36
C ILE A 95 -4.58 26.09 -9.15
N LYS A 96 -4.80 24.79 -9.40
CA LYS A 96 -5.04 23.80 -8.36
C LYS A 96 -3.73 23.13 -8.00
N LYS A 97 -3.23 23.37 -6.76
CA LYS A 97 -1.97 22.81 -6.28
C LYS A 97 -2.06 21.30 -6.12
N GLY A 98 -1.08 20.58 -6.66
CA GLY A 98 -0.92 19.14 -6.49
C GLY A 98 -0.26 18.77 -5.16
N LYS A 99 -0.06 17.47 -4.95
CA LYS A 99 0.51 16.94 -3.69
C LYS A 99 1.98 17.28 -3.52
N ILE A 100 2.77 17.31 -4.61
CA ILE A 100 4.18 17.71 -4.59
C ILE A 100 4.28 19.19 -4.26
N TRP A 101 3.45 20.04 -4.88
CA TRP A 101 3.41 21.47 -4.52
C TRP A 101 3.15 21.66 -3.03
N ASN A 102 2.12 21.00 -2.51
CA ASN A 102 1.77 21.10 -1.08
C ASN A 102 2.94 20.69 -0.17
N ALA A 103 3.69 19.64 -0.56
CA ALA A 103 4.86 19.21 0.18
C ALA A 103 6.00 20.24 0.12
N PHE A 104 6.21 20.89 -1.03
CA PHE A 104 7.26 21.91 -1.22
C PHE A 104 6.91 23.22 -0.48
N GLU A 105 5.63 23.56 -0.42
CA GLU A 105 5.17 24.79 0.24
C GLU A 105 5.04 24.64 1.76
N SER A 106 5.10 23.40 2.28
CA SER A 106 4.99 23.14 3.70
C SER A 106 6.03 23.93 4.52
N LYS A 107 5.58 24.55 5.61
CA LYS A 107 6.46 25.31 6.52
C LYS A 107 7.39 24.39 7.31
N GLU A 108 6.90 23.23 7.68
CA GLU A 108 7.66 22.19 8.36
C GLU A 108 8.03 21.07 7.40
N ARG A 109 9.08 20.33 7.72
CA ARG A 109 9.44 19.12 6.97
C ARG A 109 8.28 18.13 7.02
N SER A 110 7.91 17.55 5.88
CA SER A 110 6.83 16.59 5.77
C SER A 110 7.30 15.28 5.16
N VAL A 111 6.51 14.23 5.32
CA VAL A 111 6.64 13.00 4.55
C VAL A 111 5.72 13.10 3.33
N LEU A 112 6.29 12.95 2.13
CA LEU A 112 5.54 12.83 0.88
C LEU A 112 5.50 11.35 0.49
N LEU A 113 4.32 10.75 0.56
CA LEU A 113 4.08 9.40 0.08
C LEU A 113 3.54 9.44 -1.34
N ILE A 114 4.26 8.82 -2.28
CA ILE A 114 3.80 8.53 -3.64
C ILE A 114 3.48 7.04 -3.68
N ASP A 115 2.20 6.71 -3.56
CA ASP A 115 1.73 5.33 -3.35
C ASP A 115 1.39 4.65 -4.68
N GLU A 116 1.90 3.42 -4.88
CA GLU A 116 1.66 2.57 -6.04
C GLU A 116 2.07 3.20 -7.38
N ILE A 117 3.31 3.71 -7.45
CA ILE A 117 3.85 4.44 -8.63
C ILE A 117 3.77 3.61 -9.93
N ASP A 118 3.84 2.30 -9.82
CA ASP A 118 3.78 1.34 -10.94
C ASP A 118 2.37 1.17 -11.55
N LYS A 119 1.33 1.78 -10.97
CA LYS A 119 0.00 1.83 -11.59
C LYS A 119 -0.07 2.80 -12.77
N ALA A 120 0.69 3.88 -12.75
CA ALA A 120 0.73 4.85 -13.83
C ALA A 120 1.42 4.31 -15.10
N ASP A 121 1.51 5.16 -16.11
CA ASP A 121 2.26 4.84 -17.32
C ASP A 121 3.76 4.74 -17.03
N ILE A 122 4.50 4.01 -17.89
CA ILE A 122 5.92 3.71 -17.71
C ILE A 122 6.79 4.98 -17.65
N GLU A 123 6.40 6.04 -18.33
CA GLU A 123 7.13 7.31 -18.34
C GLU A 123 6.87 8.18 -17.11
N PHE A 124 5.78 7.94 -16.39
CA PHE A 124 5.38 8.73 -15.21
C PHE A 124 6.50 8.91 -14.17
N PRO A 125 7.27 7.89 -13.77
CA PRO A 125 8.37 8.08 -12.83
C PRO A 125 9.48 8.98 -13.40
N ASN A 126 9.76 8.90 -14.71
CA ASN A 126 10.75 9.74 -15.36
C ASN A 126 10.33 11.20 -15.39
N ASP A 127 9.03 11.46 -15.60
CA ASP A 127 8.47 12.82 -15.62
C ASP A 127 8.57 13.55 -14.28
N LEU A 128 8.79 12.81 -13.17
CA LEU A 128 8.98 13.37 -11.82
C LEU A 128 10.45 13.47 -11.39
N LEU A 129 11.38 12.97 -12.21
CA LEU A 129 12.78 12.85 -11.80
C LEU A 129 13.42 14.18 -11.44
N GLN A 130 13.20 15.20 -12.29
CA GLN A 130 13.83 16.49 -12.11
C GLN A 130 13.29 17.20 -10.87
N GLU A 131 11.99 17.15 -10.67
CA GLU A 131 11.27 17.79 -9.56
C GLU A 131 11.67 17.18 -8.22
N LEU A 132 11.81 15.85 -8.17
CA LEU A 132 12.22 15.14 -6.96
C LEU A 132 13.72 15.27 -6.67
N ASP A 133 14.56 15.42 -7.70
CA ASP A 133 16.00 15.65 -7.52
C ASP A 133 16.29 17.08 -7.03
N LYS A 134 15.77 18.08 -7.77
CA LYS A 134 16.03 19.49 -7.51
C LYS A 134 15.15 20.08 -6.43
N MET A 135 14.03 19.41 -6.10
CA MET A 135 12.98 19.91 -5.20
C MET A 135 12.45 21.26 -5.64
N GLU A 136 12.28 21.43 -6.94
CA GLU A 136 11.71 22.62 -7.57
C GLU A 136 11.01 22.25 -8.87
N PHE A 137 10.03 23.06 -9.27
CA PHE A 137 9.39 22.97 -10.58
C PHE A 137 8.93 24.35 -11.05
N PHE A 138 8.70 24.50 -12.37
CA PHE A 138 8.29 25.73 -12.99
C PHE A 138 6.77 25.74 -13.21
N VAL A 139 6.13 26.87 -12.91
CA VAL A 139 4.71 27.12 -13.15
C VAL A 139 4.59 28.05 -14.36
N TYR A 140 4.15 27.50 -15.48
CA TYR A 140 4.13 28.23 -16.76
C TYR A 140 3.18 29.42 -16.76
N GLU A 141 2.04 29.31 -16.10
CA GLU A 141 0.99 30.31 -16.08
C GLU A 141 1.36 31.56 -15.29
N THR A 142 2.15 31.40 -14.22
CA THR A 142 2.63 32.51 -13.38
C THR A 142 4.06 32.91 -13.68
N ASN A 143 4.78 32.13 -14.49
CA ASN A 143 6.20 32.29 -14.77
C ASN A 143 7.08 32.26 -13.49
N GLU A 144 6.71 31.41 -12.53
CA GLU A 144 7.38 31.31 -11.24
C GLU A 144 8.00 29.91 -11.05
N ILE A 145 9.07 29.85 -10.24
CA ILE A 145 9.66 28.61 -9.80
C ILE A 145 9.20 28.35 -8.36
N VAL A 146 8.54 27.23 -8.15
CA VAL A 146 8.20 26.74 -6.82
C VAL A 146 9.33 25.87 -6.29
N LYS A 147 9.94 26.26 -5.19
CA LYS A 147 11.01 25.50 -4.50
C LYS A 147 10.54 24.99 -3.16
N ALA A 148 11.02 23.80 -2.77
CA ALA A 148 10.73 23.24 -1.47
C ALA A 148 11.34 24.12 -0.37
N LYS A 149 10.49 24.66 0.53
CA LYS A 149 10.91 25.43 1.70
C LYS A 149 11.68 24.57 2.69
N LYS A 150 11.23 23.35 2.87
CA LYS A 150 11.90 22.27 3.62
C LYS A 150 11.85 21.02 2.75
N ARG A 151 13.01 20.36 2.58
CA ARG A 151 13.08 19.14 1.75
C ARG A 151 12.24 18.03 2.39
N PRO A 152 11.16 17.55 1.76
CA PRO A 152 10.33 16.47 2.29
C PRO A 152 11.10 15.15 2.31
N ILE A 153 10.69 14.24 3.19
CA ILE A 153 11.08 12.82 3.12
C ILE A 153 10.16 12.18 2.09
N VAL A 154 10.71 11.78 0.94
CA VAL A 154 9.93 11.17 -0.14
C VAL A 154 9.97 9.65 0.01
N ILE A 155 8.81 9.03 0.21
CA ILE A 155 8.64 7.58 0.23
C ILE A 155 7.76 7.19 -0.95
N ILE A 156 8.23 6.25 -1.76
CA ILE A 156 7.57 5.80 -2.98
C ILE A 156 7.30 4.31 -2.83
N THR A 157 6.09 3.86 -3.11
CA THR A 157 5.75 2.44 -3.04
C THR A 157 5.49 1.86 -4.43
N SER A 158 5.78 0.57 -4.58
CA SER A 158 5.47 -0.21 -5.79
C SER A 158 5.11 -1.65 -5.40
N ASN A 159 4.07 -2.18 -6.03
CA ASN A 159 3.67 -3.58 -5.92
C ASN A 159 4.41 -4.50 -6.90
N ASN A 160 5.36 -3.95 -7.67
CA ASN A 160 6.10 -4.65 -8.70
C ASN A 160 5.21 -5.19 -9.84
N GLU A 161 4.10 -4.49 -10.13
CA GLU A 161 3.20 -4.85 -11.22
C GLU A 161 3.82 -4.49 -12.58
N LYS A 162 4.61 -3.42 -12.62
CA LYS A 162 5.36 -2.97 -13.79
C LYS A 162 6.82 -2.67 -13.40
N GLU A 163 7.73 -2.84 -14.35
CA GLU A 163 9.11 -2.40 -14.20
C GLU A 163 9.20 -0.87 -14.18
N LEU A 164 10.03 -0.35 -13.31
CA LEU A 164 10.31 1.09 -13.23
C LEU A 164 11.57 1.43 -14.04
N PRO A 165 11.63 2.60 -14.68
CA PRO A 165 12.77 3.02 -15.49
C PRO A 165 14.07 3.02 -14.68
N GLU A 166 15.17 2.56 -15.30
CA GLU A 166 16.48 2.45 -14.64
C GLU A 166 16.99 3.83 -14.17
N ALA A 167 16.74 4.88 -14.94
CA ALA A 167 17.11 6.25 -14.59
C ALA A 167 16.46 6.71 -13.29
N PHE A 168 15.20 6.29 -13.02
CA PHE A 168 14.48 6.54 -11.80
C PHE A 168 15.05 5.73 -10.63
N LEU A 169 15.30 4.42 -10.85
CA LEU A 169 15.85 3.53 -9.81
C LEU A 169 17.20 4.01 -9.27
N ARG A 170 18.08 4.51 -10.13
CA ARG A 170 19.41 5.03 -9.74
C ARG A 170 19.36 6.26 -8.83
N ARG A 171 18.25 6.99 -8.82
CA ARG A 171 18.06 8.19 -7.97
C ARG A 171 17.41 7.89 -6.63
N CYS A 172 16.85 6.69 -6.47
CA CYS A 172 16.18 6.27 -5.25
C CYS A 172 17.09 5.39 -4.39
N PHE A 173 16.95 5.49 -3.07
CA PHE A 173 17.27 4.38 -2.19
C PHE A 173 16.24 3.29 -2.41
N PHE A 174 16.68 2.05 -2.54
CA PHE A 174 15.80 0.92 -2.81
C PHE A 174 15.77 -0.05 -1.64
N HIS A 175 14.59 -0.49 -1.27
CA HIS A 175 14.40 -1.59 -0.34
C HIS A 175 13.24 -2.48 -0.77
N TYR A 176 13.41 -3.80 -0.66
CA TYR A 176 12.35 -4.76 -0.94
C TYR A 176 11.83 -5.37 0.36
N ILE A 177 10.55 -5.11 0.68
CA ILE A 177 9.89 -5.74 1.82
C ILE A 177 9.46 -7.13 1.39
N GLN A 178 10.13 -8.14 1.94
CA GLN A 178 9.76 -9.54 1.78
C GLN A 178 8.48 -9.84 2.57
N PHE A 179 7.75 -10.85 2.12
CA PHE A 179 6.64 -11.36 2.92
C PHE A 179 7.18 -11.85 4.26
N PRO A 180 6.56 -11.47 5.40
CA PRO A 180 7.11 -11.80 6.72
C PRO A 180 7.12 -13.31 6.96
N GLU A 181 8.18 -13.79 7.57
CA GLU A 181 8.25 -15.15 8.12
C GLU A 181 7.24 -15.33 9.25
N ILE A 182 6.95 -16.58 9.60
CA ILE A 182 5.92 -16.94 10.58
C ILE A 182 6.11 -16.23 11.93
N ASP A 183 7.35 -16.11 12.42
CA ASP A 183 7.64 -15.44 13.69
C ASP A 183 7.42 -13.93 13.63
N THR A 184 7.73 -13.32 12.51
CA THR A 184 7.46 -11.89 12.27
C THR A 184 5.96 -11.65 12.10
N LEU A 185 5.25 -12.49 11.34
CA LEU A 185 3.81 -12.39 11.18
C LEU A 185 3.08 -12.60 12.51
N LYS A 186 3.59 -13.50 13.38
CA LYS A 186 3.08 -13.70 14.74
C LYS A 186 3.15 -12.41 15.57
N LYS A 187 4.28 -11.71 15.53
CA LYS A 187 4.44 -10.40 16.19
C LYS A 187 3.49 -9.35 15.63
N ILE A 188 3.35 -9.29 14.30
CA ILE A 188 2.41 -8.38 13.64
C ILE A 188 0.97 -8.63 14.11
N VAL A 189 0.54 -9.89 14.11
CA VAL A 189 -0.80 -10.25 14.60
C VAL A 189 -1.00 -9.88 16.06
N GLN A 190 0.00 -10.10 16.92
CA GLN A 190 -0.08 -9.75 18.35
C GLN A 190 -0.18 -8.23 18.58
N VAL A 191 0.41 -7.40 17.72
CA VAL A 191 0.24 -5.94 17.74
C VAL A 191 -1.22 -5.55 17.43
N HIS A 192 -1.84 -6.20 16.45
CA HIS A 192 -3.22 -5.90 16.05
C HIS A 192 -4.27 -6.53 16.96
N PHE A 193 -3.95 -7.70 17.56
CA PHE A 193 -4.84 -8.49 18.41
C PHE A 193 -4.11 -8.94 19.68
N PRO A 194 -3.87 -8.04 20.65
CA PRO A 194 -3.10 -8.34 21.85
C PRO A 194 -3.68 -9.49 22.68
N GLU A 195 -5.00 -9.63 22.70
CA GLU A 195 -5.74 -10.62 23.50
C GLU A 195 -5.90 -11.99 22.81
N ILE A 196 -5.30 -12.19 21.63
CA ILE A 196 -5.45 -13.45 20.89
C ILE A 196 -4.84 -14.62 21.65
N LYS A 197 -5.61 -15.72 21.83
CA LYS A 197 -5.12 -16.95 22.46
C LYS A 197 -3.97 -17.54 21.62
N LYS A 198 -2.86 -17.86 22.25
CA LYS A 198 -1.67 -18.43 21.60
C LYS A 198 -1.98 -19.65 20.73
N SER A 199 -2.88 -20.53 21.20
CA SER A 199 -3.29 -21.73 20.46
C SER A 199 -4.04 -21.41 19.17
N LEU A 200 -4.89 -20.37 19.16
CA LEU A 200 -5.60 -19.92 17.96
C LEU A 200 -4.64 -19.26 16.99
N LEU A 201 -3.75 -18.40 17.48
CA LEU A 201 -2.73 -17.74 16.68
C LEU A 201 -1.84 -18.74 15.93
N GLU A 202 -1.32 -19.75 16.66
CA GLU A 202 -0.46 -20.77 16.05
C GLU A 202 -1.22 -21.62 15.01
N ALA A 203 -2.45 -22.03 15.33
CA ALA A 203 -3.27 -22.80 14.38
C ALA A 203 -3.61 -21.99 13.13
N ALA A 204 -3.99 -20.72 13.29
CA ALA A 204 -4.32 -19.84 12.19
C ALA A 204 -3.10 -19.57 11.29
N LEU A 205 -1.94 -19.20 11.87
CA LEU A 205 -0.74 -18.92 11.09
C LEU A 205 -0.25 -20.15 10.32
N ASN A 206 -0.20 -21.32 10.96
CA ASN A 206 0.17 -22.54 10.27
C ASN A 206 -0.73 -22.79 9.06
N ARG A 207 -2.06 -22.63 9.23
CA ARG A 207 -3.01 -22.79 8.13
C ARG A 207 -2.82 -21.76 7.04
N PHE A 208 -2.57 -20.51 7.41
CA PHE A 208 -2.32 -19.42 6.46
C PHE A 208 -1.10 -19.72 5.58
N PHE A 209 0.01 -20.17 6.18
CA PHE A 209 1.21 -20.52 5.41
C PHE A 209 1.00 -21.76 4.52
N GLU A 210 0.28 -22.78 5.01
CA GLU A 210 -0.09 -23.92 4.16
C GLU A 210 -0.85 -23.49 2.90
N VAL A 211 -1.79 -22.52 3.02
CA VAL A 211 -2.52 -21.96 1.89
C VAL A 211 -1.56 -21.24 0.95
N ARG A 212 -0.62 -20.44 1.47
CA ARG A 212 0.37 -19.72 0.63
C ARG A 212 1.30 -20.66 -0.15
N GLU A 213 1.51 -21.87 0.32
CA GLU A 213 2.37 -22.87 -0.32
C GLU A 213 1.63 -23.73 -1.36
N ILE A 214 0.32 -23.58 -1.53
CA ILE A 214 -0.45 -24.31 -2.56
C ILE A 214 0.09 -23.94 -3.95
N PRO A 215 0.56 -24.93 -4.73
CA PRO A 215 1.03 -24.68 -6.08
C PRO A 215 -0.09 -24.16 -6.99
N GLY A 216 0.23 -23.21 -7.87
CA GLY A 216 -0.72 -22.71 -8.89
C GLY A 216 -1.64 -21.60 -8.42
N LEU A 217 -1.50 -21.08 -7.19
CA LEU A 217 -2.21 -19.86 -6.80
C LEU A 217 -1.78 -18.70 -7.67
N LYS A 218 -2.75 -18.04 -8.31
CA LYS A 218 -2.49 -16.81 -9.11
C LYS A 218 -1.96 -15.67 -8.23
N LYS A 219 -2.47 -15.57 -7.01
CA LYS A 219 -2.07 -14.58 -6.00
C LYS A 219 -1.95 -15.28 -4.65
N LYS A 220 -0.80 -15.09 -4.01
CA LYS A 220 -0.61 -15.57 -2.64
C LYS A 220 -1.31 -14.62 -1.67
N PRO A 221 -1.99 -15.13 -0.62
CA PRO A 221 -2.63 -14.28 0.37
C PRO A 221 -1.61 -13.39 1.10
N SER A 222 -2.00 -12.13 1.31
CA SER A 222 -1.17 -11.06 1.88
C SER A 222 -1.26 -10.99 3.41
N THR A 223 -0.41 -10.16 4.02
CA THR A 223 -0.46 -9.90 5.47
C THR A 223 -1.79 -9.25 5.87
N SER A 224 -2.33 -8.33 5.07
CA SER A 224 -3.64 -7.72 5.34
C SER A 224 -4.75 -8.74 5.36
N GLU A 225 -4.75 -9.67 4.38
CA GLU A 225 -5.72 -10.76 4.30
C GLU A 225 -5.59 -11.73 5.48
N ALA A 226 -4.36 -11.97 5.98
CA ALA A 226 -4.15 -12.75 7.21
C ALA A 226 -4.78 -12.07 8.43
N LEU A 227 -4.60 -10.76 8.57
CA LEU A 227 -5.20 -9.99 9.67
C LEU A 227 -6.73 -10.00 9.60
N ASP A 228 -7.30 -9.79 8.41
CA ASP A 228 -8.75 -9.83 8.22
C ASP A 228 -9.32 -11.21 8.53
N TRP A 229 -8.66 -12.26 8.09
CA TRP A 229 -9.07 -13.62 8.40
C TRP A 229 -9.01 -13.93 9.91
N ILE A 230 -7.93 -13.54 10.59
CA ILE A 230 -7.80 -13.72 12.04
C ILE A 230 -8.88 -12.93 12.79
N LYS A 231 -9.19 -11.71 12.33
CA LYS A 231 -10.29 -10.92 12.87
C LYS A 231 -11.63 -11.66 12.77
N LEU A 232 -11.91 -12.30 11.63
CA LEU A 232 -13.12 -13.11 11.46
C LEU A 232 -13.14 -14.33 12.40
N LEU A 233 -12.00 -15.02 12.57
CA LEU A 233 -11.90 -16.14 13.51
C LEU A 233 -12.19 -15.73 14.96
N LEU A 234 -11.76 -14.53 15.35
CA LEU A 234 -12.03 -13.96 16.67
C LEU A 234 -13.50 -13.56 16.83
N LEU A 235 -14.12 -12.99 15.82
CA LEU A 235 -15.53 -12.59 15.85
C LEU A 235 -16.48 -13.78 15.93
N GLU A 236 -16.14 -14.90 15.29
CA GLU A 236 -16.92 -16.14 15.28
C GLU A 236 -16.58 -17.08 16.44
N ASP A 237 -15.68 -16.67 17.36
CA ASP A 237 -15.20 -17.47 18.51
C ASP A 237 -14.77 -18.89 18.10
N ILE A 238 -14.06 -19.01 16.97
CA ILE A 238 -13.62 -20.30 16.42
C ILE A 238 -12.60 -20.97 17.32
N ASN A 239 -12.87 -22.23 17.68
CA ASN A 239 -11.95 -23.01 18.49
C ASN A 239 -10.71 -23.45 17.67
N PRO A 240 -9.48 -23.35 18.20
CA PRO A 240 -8.26 -23.83 17.54
C PRO A 240 -8.31 -25.30 17.08
N ILE A 241 -9.08 -26.14 17.80
CA ILE A 241 -9.27 -27.57 17.49
C ILE A 241 -10.05 -27.69 16.15
N ASP A 242 -11.06 -26.87 15.94
CA ASP A 242 -11.89 -26.92 14.73
C ASP A 242 -11.08 -26.51 13.48
N LEU A 243 -10.14 -25.57 13.61
CA LEU A 243 -9.18 -25.24 12.55
C LEU A 243 -8.25 -26.41 12.19
N LYS A 244 -7.81 -27.20 13.18
CA LYS A 244 -6.99 -28.42 12.95
C LYS A 244 -7.82 -29.56 12.34
N ILE A 245 -9.08 -29.69 12.75
CA ILE A 245 -10.00 -30.70 12.23
C ILE A 245 -10.39 -30.40 10.78
N LEU A 246 -10.58 -29.14 10.41
CA LEU A 246 -10.81 -28.73 9.02
C LEU A 246 -9.66 -29.12 8.07
N LEU A 247 -8.45 -29.33 8.61
CA LEU A 247 -7.30 -29.88 7.87
C LEU A 247 -7.37 -31.38 7.63
N SER A 248 -7.89 -32.14 8.59
CA SER A 248 -7.96 -33.62 8.52
C SER A 248 -9.16 -34.12 7.74
N ILE A 249 -10.20 -33.27 7.55
CA ILE A 249 -11.42 -33.64 6.85
C ILE A 249 -11.36 -33.20 5.39
N LYS A 250 -10.45 -33.81 4.65
CA LYS A 250 -10.52 -33.72 3.17
C LYS A 250 -11.81 -34.31 2.62
N TYR A 251 -12.55 -35.16 3.36
CA TYR A 251 -13.70 -35.94 2.84
C TYR A 251 -14.68 -36.47 3.91
N SER A 252 -15.25 -35.71 4.87
CA SER A 252 -16.33 -36.22 5.70
C SER A 252 -17.53 -35.30 5.88
N LYS A 253 -18.73 -35.94 5.94
CA LYS A 253 -20.06 -35.30 5.89
C LYS A 253 -20.45 -34.40 7.08
N LEU A 254 -19.61 -34.24 8.10
CA LEU A 254 -19.99 -33.57 9.36
C LEU A 254 -19.84 -32.04 9.33
N SER A 255 -19.33 -31.48 8.27
CA SER A 255 -18.92 -30.07 8.24
C SER A 255 -19.80 -29.12 7.42
N LYS A 256 -21.00 -29.53 6.94
CA LYS A 256 -21.82 -28.66 6.09
C LYS A 256 -22.13 -27.28 6.70
N LYS A 257 -22.26 -27.18 8.02
CA LYS A 257 -22.55 -25.88 8.68
C LYS A 257 -21.29 -25.07 9.00
N ILE A 258 -20.21 -25.76 9.44
CA ILE A 258 -18.90 -25.15 9.70
C ILE A 258 -18.17 -24.89 8.37
N LEU A 259 -18.32 -25.79 7.41
CA LEU A 259 -17.83 -25.64 6.05
C LEU A 259 -18.53 -24.48 5.30
N LEU A 260 -19.84 -24.26 5.46
CA LEU A 260 -20.54 -23.13 4.86
C LEU A 260 -20.15 -21.78 5.46
N LEU A 261 -19.89 -21.69 6.75
CA LEU A 261 -19.41 -20.46 7.40
C LEU A 261 -17.93 -20.20 7.09
N SER A 262 -17.07 -21.20 7.13
CA SER A 262 -15.67 -21.07 6.71
C SER A 262 -15.52 -21.05 5.19
N ILE A 263 -16.38 -21.72 4.42
CA ILE A 263 -16.38 -21.69 2.97
C ILE A 263 -16.97 -20.38 2.42
N SER A 264 -17.96 -19.74 3.04
CA SER A 264 -18.38 -18.40 2.59
C SER A 264 -17.28 -17.37 2.85
N SER A 265 -16.57 -17.43 3.97
CA SER A 265 -15.43 -16.56 4.26
C SER A 265 -14.18 -16.97 3.45
N ILE A 266 -13.94 -18.26 3.24
CA ILE A 266 -12.87 -18.80 2.40
C ILE A 266 -13.23 -18.73 0.91
N ILE A 267 -14.49 -18.81 0.50
CA ILE A 267 -14.93 -18.65 -0.89
C ILE A 267 -14.86 -17.19 -1.32
N VAL A 268 -15.18 -16.23 -0.45
CA VAL A 268 -14.89 -14.81 -0.72
C VAL A 268 -13.37 -14.60 -0.78
N PHE A 269 -12.61 -15.23 0.08
CA PHE A 269 -11.14 -15.19 0.10
C PHE A 269 -10.49 -15.97 -1.06
N LEU A 270 -11.10 -17.07 -1.53
CA LEU A 270 -10.61 -17.89 -2.63
C LEU A 270 -11.26 -17.55 -3.97
N SER A 271 -12.41 -16.89 -4.03
CA SER A 271 -13.03 -16.48 -5.30
C SER A 271 -12.19 -15.46 -6.07
N ASP A 272 -11.43 -14.63 -5.34
CA ASP A 272 -10.43 -13.76 -5.95
C ASP A 272 -9.13 -14.49 -6.32
N LEU A 273 -8.91 -15.71 -5.80
CA LEU A 273 -7.65 -16.46 -5.91
C LEU A 273 -7.69 -17.64 -6.89
N ILE A 274 -8.88 -18.18 -7.19
CA ILE A 274 -9.03 -19.40 -8.01
C ILE A 274 -9.93 -19.14 -9.19
N ASN A 275 -9.50 -19.54 -10.38
CA ASN A 275 -10.33 -19.53 -11.59
C ASN A 275 -11.65 -20.31 -11.36
N PHE A 276 -12.76 -19.72 -11.80
CA PHE A 276 -14.13 -20.24 -11.73
C PHE A 276 -14.32 -21.68 -12.24
N GLU A 277 -13.41 -22.17 -13.09
CA GLU A 277 -13.42 -23.54 -13.60
C GLU A 277 -13.17 -24.64 -12.58
N ILE A 278 -12.42 -24.37 -11.51
CA ILE A 278 -12.16 -25.36 -10.46
C ILE A 278 -13.34 -25.43 -9.48
N LEU A 279 -14.03 -24.33 -9.25
CA LEU A 279 -15.24 -24.27 -8.43
C LEU A 279 -16.43 -24.98 -9.10
N SER A 280 -16.58 -24.89 -10.43
CA SER A 280 -17.64 -25.59 -11.16
C SER A 280 -17.48 -27.11 -11.10
N ASN A 281 -16.25 -27.61 -11.06
CA ASN A 281 -15.94 -29.04 -10.92
C ASN A 281 -16.15 -29.60 -9.51
N ILE A 282 -16.09 -28.74 -8.47
CA ILE A 282 -16.36 -29.13 -7.08
C ILE A 282 -17.87 -29.13 -6.79
N ILE A 283 -18.63 -28.22 -7.45
CA ILE A 283 -20.08 -28.10 -7.26
C ILE A 283 -20.87 -29.11 -8.12
N SER A 284 -20.28 -29.64 -9.20
CA SER A 284 -20.92 -30.58 -10.13
C SER A 284 -20.81 -32.06 -9.71
N LEU A 285 -20.33 -32.39 -8.54
CA LEU A 285 -20.36 -33.75 -8.02
C LEU A 285 -21.80 -34.17 -7.70
N PRO A 286 -22.30 -35.28 -8.29
CA PRO A 286 -23.69 -35.71 -8.14
C PRO A 286 -24.00 -36.03 -6.68
N SER A 287 -25.15 -35.53 -6.24
CA SER A 287 -25.75 -35.89 -4.96
C SER A 287 -25.94 -37.42 -4.91
N ILE A 288 -25.06 -38.09 -4.18
CA ILE A 288 -25.29 -39.51 -3.84
C ILE A 288 -26.41 -39.52 -2.78
N ARG A 289 -27.50 -40.15 -3.17
CA ARG A 289 -28.69 -40.46 -2.36
C ARG A 289 -28.34 -41.28 -1.13
#